data_697a57fc4ff8ca2657fee35788cd58ad
#
_entry.id   697a57fc4ff8ca2657fee35788cd58ad
#
_cell.length_a   1.000
_cell.length_b   1.000
_cell.length_c   1.000
_cell.angle_alpha   90.00
_cell.angle_beta   90.00
_cell.angle_gamma   90.00
#
_symmetry.space_group_name_H-M   'P 1'
#
loop_
_entity.id
_entity.type
_entity.pdbx_description
1 polymer ?
#
loop_
_entity_poly.entity_id
_entity_poly.type
_entity_poly.pdbx_seq_one_letter_code
_entity_poly.pdbx_strand_id
1 'polypeptide(L)'
;DAGASGRARVNLNRFDLAMLKPFMPEATQASGVFTGNADVSWDTTKEGLPQGKVTLSGRNVKVTQVVNDAPLPVAFDTLNLSADLHNNRAELGWLIRLTNNGQLDGQVQVTDPQGRRNLSGNVNISNFSLAMINPIFARGEKAEGRLNARLRLGGNVKSPQLFGQMQLSGVDIDGNFMPFDMQPSQLAMNFNGTRSTLQGTVNTRQGQIAL
;
A
#
# COMPACT_ATOMS: atom_id res chain seq x y z
N ASP A 1 10.57 42.88 -3.10
CA ASP A 1 11.04 41.98 -2.06
C ASP A 1 11.85 40.85 -2.67
N ALA A 2 13.06 40.67 -2.16
CA ALA A 2 13.85 39.48 -2.52
C ALA A 2 13.09 38.23 -2.05
N GLY A 3 12.84 37.30 -2.93
CA GLY A 3 12.27 36.02 -2.55
C GLY A 3 13.15 35.31 -1.53
N ALA A 4 12.55 34.42 -0.76
CA ALA A 4 13.25 33.66 0.25
C ALA A 4 13.71 32.32 -0.34
N SER A 5 14.96 31.96 -0.07
CA SER A 5 15.47 30.62 -0.30
C SER A 5 15.87 30.00 1.04
N GLY A 6 15.79 28.72 1.14
CA GLY A 6 16.13 28.05 2.38
C GLY A 6 16.32 26.57 2.20
N ARG A 7 16.81 25.95 3.27
CA ARG A 7 17.00 24.52 3.36
C ARG A 7 16.68 24.06 4.78
N ALA A 8 15.95 22.98 4.90
CA ALA A 8 15.66 22.35 6.18
C ALA A 8 16.19 20.93 6.16
N ARG A 9 16.90 20.56 7.22
CA ARG A 9 17.33 19.18 7.47
C ARG A 9 16.77 18.73 8.80
N VAL A 10 16.10 17.60 8.78
CA VAL A 10 15.52 17.00 9.98
C VAL A 10 16.01 15.57 10.08
N ASN A 11 16.54 15.22 11.24
CA ASN A 11 16.88 13.84 11.58
C ASN A 11 16.00 13.41 12.73
N LEU A 12 15.20 12.38 12.47
CA LEU A 12 14.34 11.75 13.47
C LEU A 12 15.04 10.47 13.91
N ASN A 13 15.52 10.45 15.15
CA ASN A 13 16.24 9.30 15.67
C ASN A 13 15.39 8.63 16.75
N ARG A 14 14.91 7.43 16.45
CA ARG A 14 14.15 6.57 17.38
C ARG A 14 12.91 7.27 17.94
N PHE A 15 12.06 7.73 17.06
CA PHE A 15 10.76 8.29 17.44
C PHE A 15 9.80 7.16 17.81
N ASP A 16 9.26 7.18 19.01
CA ASP A 16 8.26 6.21 19.45
C ASP A 16 6.87 6.63 18.96
N LEU A 17 6.25 5.77 18.16
CA LEU A 17 4.95 6.06 17.56
C LEU A 17 3.84 6.20 18.59
N ALA A 18 3.97 5.58 19.75
CA ALA A 18 3.00 5.70 20.85
C ALA A 18 2.86 7.13 21.36
N MET A 19 3.86 7.98 21.17
CA MET A 19 3.80 9.40 21.53
C MET A 19 2.76 10.18 20.73
N LEU A 20 2.31 9.65 19.57
CA LEU A 20 1.27 10.27 18.75
C LEU A 20 -0.15 9.91 19.19
N LYS A 21 -0.31 9.09 20.22
CA LYS A 21 -1.63 8.64 20.69
C LYS A 21 -2.64 9.77 20.88
N PRO A 22 -2.30 10.94 21.46
CA PRO A 22 -3.26 12.04 21.60
C PRO A 22 -3.80 12.58 20.28
N PHE A 23 -3.08 12.35 19.17
CA PHE A 23 -3.45 12.83 17.84
C PHE A 23 -4.09 11.75 16.97
N MET A 24 -4.19 10.51 17.47
CA MET A 24 -4.78 9.41 16.73
C MET A 24 -6.28 9.31 17.01
N PRO A 25 -7.06 8.80 16.05
CA PRO A 25 -8.45 8.42 16.31
C PRO A 25 -8.54 7.43 17.48
N GLU A 26 -9.61 7.51 18.26
CA GLU A 26 -9.81 6.65 19.44
C GLU A 26 -9.73 5.15 19.10
N ALA A 27 -10.18 4.78 17.91
CA ALA A 27 -10.21 3.40 17.44
C ALA A 27 -8.84 2.89 16.95
N THR A 28 -7.80 3.73 16.98
CA THR A 28 -6.48 3.41 16.44
C THR A 28 -5.45 3.37 17.54
N GLN A 29 -4.68 2.29 17.60
CA GLN A 29 -3.51 2.18 18.47
C GLN A 29 -2.30 1.87 17.59
N ALA A 30 -1.19 2.54 17.86
CA ALA A 30 0.05 2.32 17.13
C ALA A 30 1.23 2.29 18.09
N SER A 31 2.17 1.41 17.80
CA SER A 31 3.42 1.27 18.56
C SER A 31 4.56 0.98 17.59
N GLY A 32 5.79 1.12 18.04
CA GLY A 32 6.98 0.91 17.26
C GLY A 32 7.84 2.15 17.19
N VAL A 33 8.99 2.00 16.56
CA VAL A 33 10.02 3.04 16.53
C VAL A 33 10.33 3.41 15.09
N PHE A 34 10.35 4.70 14.80
CA PHE A 34 10.75 5.23 13.51
C PHE A 34 12.07 5.95 13.59
N THR A 35 12.86 5.79 12.55
CA THR A 35 13.97 6.67 12.21
C THR A 35 13.67 7.32 10.87
N GLY A 36 14.14 8.54 10.68
CA GLY A 36 13.87 9.23 9.43
C GLY A 36 14.82 10.38 9.19
N ASN A 37 14.86 10.79 7.94
CA ASN A 37 15.66 11.93 7.49
C ASN A 37 14.83 12.71 6.49
N ALA A 38 14.91 14.02 6.60
CA ALA A 38 14.34 14.93 5.62
C ALA A 38 15.37 16.01 5.28
N ASP A 39 15.53 16.26 4.00
CA ASP A 39 16.40 17.33 3.49
C ASP A 39 15.62 18.00 2.35
N VAL A 40 15.11 19.20 2.62
CA VAL A 40 14.26 19.93 1.70
C VAL A 40 14.83 21.31 1.48
N SER A 41 14.90 21.73 0.22
CA SER A 41 15.32 23.07 -0.17
C SER A 41 14.23 23.75 -0.99
N TRP A 42 14.14 25.06 -0.86
CA TRP A 42 13.15 25.85 -1.60
C TRP A 42 13.76 27.18 -2.03
N ASP A 43 13.21 27.72 -3.09
CA ASP A 43 13.57 29.03 -3.60
C ASP A 43 12.32 29.68 -4.17
N THR A 44 11.76 30.64 -3.44
CA THR A 44 10.54 31.34 -3.84
C THR A 44 10.76 32.34 -4.97
N THR A 45 12.03 32.61 -5.33
CA THR A 45 12.34 33.46 -6.49
C THR A 45 12.21 32.69 -7.81
N LYS A 46 12.22 31.37 -7.77
CA LYS A 46 12.10 30.51 -8.93
C LYS A 46 10.71 29.87 -8.98
N GLU A 47 10.20 29.75 -10.18
CA GLU A 47 9.00 28.93 -10.38
C GLU A 47 9.34 27.45 -10.16
N GLY A 48 8.41 26.75 -9.54
CA GLY A 48 8.56 25.32 -9.32
C GLY A 48 8.32 24.92 -7.88
N LEU A 49 8.42 23.64 -7.65
CA LEU A 49 8.23 23.01 -6.35
C LEU A 49 9.53 22.98 -5.56
N PRO A 50 9.45 22.95 -4.24
CA PRO A 50 10.61 22.63 -3.41
C PRO A 50 11.26 21.32 -3.88
N GLN A 51 12.55 21.19 -3.61
CA GLN A 51 13.30 19.96 -3.89
C GLN A 51 13.71 19.30 -2.59
N GLY A 52 13.76 18.01 -2.59
CA GLY A 52 14.22 17.32 -1.41
C GLY A 52 13.90 15.85 -1.37
N LYS A 53 14.36 15.23 -0.29
CA LYS A 53 14.18 13.81 -0.05
C LYS A 53 13.80 13.58 1.41
N VAL A 54 12.82 12.70 1.60
CA VAL A 54 12.38 12.24 2.91
C VAL A 54 12.45 10.72 2.93
N THR A 55 13.06 10.16 3.96
CA THR A 55 13.07 8.72 4.19
C THR A 55 12.58 8.41 5.60
N LEU A 56 11.79 7.36 5.71
CA LEU A 56 11.29 6.84 6.99
C LEU A 56 11.53 5.34 7.05
N SER A 57 12.03 4.89 8.20
CA SER A 57 12.22 3.47 8.49
C SER A 57 11.58 3.13 9.83
N GLY A 58 10.63 2.21 9.80
CA GLY A 58 9.95 1.72 11.01
C GLY A 58 10.41 0.32 11.38
N ARG A 59 10.55 0.07 12.68
CA ARG A 59 10.87 -1.24 13.24
C ARG A 59 9.87 -1.61 14.32
N ASN A 60 9.47 -2.88 14.33
CA ASN A 60 8.51 -3.42 15.30
C ASN A 60 7.24 -2.58 15.35
N VAL A 61 6.80 -2.09 14.19
CA VAL A 61 5.61 -1.26 14.09
C VAL A 61 4.39 -2.15 14.14
N LYS A 62 3.45 -1.79 14.99
CA LYS A 62 2.16 -2.45 15.09
C LYS A 62 1.07 -1.40 15.13
N VAL A 63 0.11 -1.54 14.24
CA VAL A 63 -1.07 -0.69 14.18
C VAL A 63 -2.29 -1.56 14.40
N THR A 64 -3.11 -1.21 15.36
CA THR A 64 -4.38 -1.90 15.60
C THR A 64 -5.51 -0.93 15.34
N GLN A 65 -6.37 -1.28 14.40
CA GLN A 65 -7.56 -0.53 14.02
C GLN A 65 -8.78 -1.33 14.44
N VAL A 66 -9.77 -0.68 15.03
CA VAL A 66 -11.06 -1.33 15.31
C VAL A 66 -11.93 -1.19 14.07
N VAL A 67 -12.34 -2.33 13.52
CA VAL A 67 -13.19 -2.42 12.33
C VAL A 67 -14.39 -3.29 12.68
N ASN A 68 -15.61 -2.75 12.53
CA ASN A 68 -16.85 -3.47 12.88
C ASN A 68 -16.80 -4.05 14.32
N ASP A 69 -16.38 -3.24 15.28
CA ASP A 69 -16.24 -3.60 16.71
C ASP A 69 -15.21 -4.71 16.98
N ALA A 70 -14.39 -5.06 16.01
CA ALA A 70 -13.32 -6.05 16.16
C ALA A 70 -11.95 -5.42 15.96
N PRO A 71 -10.96 -5.70 16.83
CA PRO A 71 -9.61 -5.20 16.62
C PRO A 71 -8.93 -5.96 15.48
N LEU A 72 -8.35 -5.21 14.55
CA LEU A 72 -7.54 -5.76 13.48
C LEU A 72 -6.09 -5.28 13.68
N PRO A 73 -5.23 -6.12 14.26
CA PRO A 73 -3.82 -5.78 14.42
C PRO A 73 -3.05 -6.06 13.14
N VAL A 74 -2.20 -5.12 12.76
CA VAL A 74 -1.27 -5.26 11.65
C VAL A 74 0.14 -4.97 12.16
N ALA A 75 1.02 -5.96 12.08
CA ALA A 75 2.40 -5.83 12.51
C ALA A 75 3.33 -5.84 11.30
N PHE A 76 4.38 -5.04 11.38
CA PHE A 76 5.35 -4.84 10.31
C PHE A 76 6.75 -5.22 10.79
N ASP A 77 7.41 -6.12 10.07
CA ASP A 77 8.84 -6.39 10.27
C ASP A 77 9.70 -5.29 9.66
N THR A 78 9.28 -4.80 8.51
CA THR A 78 9.94 -3.73 7.78
C THR A 78 8.90 -2.74 7.28
N LEU A 79 9.15 -1.46 7.49
CA LEU A 79 8.33 -0.39 6.97
C LEU A 79 9.26 0.74 6.52
N ASN A 80 9.64 0.71 5.26
CA ASN A 80 10.52 1.71 4.66
C ASN A 80 9.74 2.53 3.64
N LEU A 81 9.74 3.84 3.82
CA LEU A 81 9.07 4.78 2.94
C LEU A 81 10.06 5.84 2.48
N SER A 82 9.97 6.25 1.23
CA SER A 82 10.77 7.34 0.70
C SER A 82 9.93 8.24 -0.20
N ALA A 83 10.25 9.52 -0.18
CA ALA A 83 9.69 10.50 -1.08
C ALA A 83 10.81 11.40 -1.56
N ASP A 84 10.85 11.64 -2.86
CA ASP A 84 11.88 12.46 -3.50
C ASP A 84 11.21 13.40 -4.49
N LEU A 85 11.58 14.68 -4.42
CA LEU A 85 11.08 15.69 -5.34
C LEU A 85 12.28 16.43 -5.92
N HIS A 86 12.63 16.13 -7.17
CA HIS A 86 13.76 16.71 -7.87
C HIS A 86 13.47 16.88 -9.36
N ASN A 87 13.97 17.94 -9.95
CA ASN A 87 13.96 18.16 -11.39
C ASN A 87 12.58 17.93 -12.02
N ASN A 88 11.55 18.52 -11.42
CA ASN A 88 10.17 18.40 -11.88
C ASN A 88 9.69 16.94 -11.91
N ARG A 89 10.13 16.16 -10.94
CA ARG A 89 9.76 14.75 -10.78
C ARG A 89 9.51 14.46 -9.31
N ALA A 90 8.37 13.86 -9.02
CA ALA A 90 8.05 13.35 -7.69
C ALA A 90 8.15 11.82 -7.71
N GLU A 91 8.79 11.24 -6.72
CA GLU A 91 8.93 9.80 -6.60
C GLU A 91 8.56 9.35 -5.18
N LEU A 92 7.71 8.35 -5.08
CA LEU A 92 7.39 7.66 -3.85
C LEU A 92 7.86 6.23 -3.94
N GLY A 93 8.51 5.75 -2.90
CA GLY A 93 8.95 4.36 -2.82
C GLY A 93 8.55 3.75 -1.49
N TRP A 94 8.30 2.45 -1.48
CA TRP A 94 7.97 1.72 -0.27
C TRP A 94 8.47 0.29 -0.32
N LEU A 95 8.86 -0.21 0.83
CA LEU A 95 9.15 -1.61 1.08
C LEU A 95 8.53 -1.96 2.42
N ILE A 96 7.47 -2.75 2.38
CA ILE A 96 6.69 -3.13 3.55
C ILE A 96 6.70 -4.65 3.65
N ARG A 97 7.23 -5.16 4.76
CA ARG A 97 7.12 -6.57 5.10
C ARG A 97 6.24 -6.72 6.31
N LEU A 98 5.16 -7.45 6.13
CA LEU A 98 4.23 -7.74 7.21
C LEU A 98 4.74 -8.92 8.04
N THR A 99 4.57 -8.85 9.34
CA THR A 99 4.99 -9.94 10.23
C THR A 99 4.18 -11.21 9.93
N ASN A 100 4.90 -12.30 9.61
CA ASN A 100 4.31 -13.59 9.25
C ASN A 100 3.31 -13.50 8.09
N ASN A 101 3.47 -12.53 7.22
CA ASN A 101 2.65 -12.35 6.03
C ASN A 101 3.54 -11.80 4.90
N GLY A 102 2.96 -11.50 3.78
CA GLY A 102 3.69 -11.13 2.59
C GLY A 102 4.41 -9.78 2.60
N GLN A 103 4.79 -9.37 1.42
CA GLN A 103 5.53 -8.13 1.19
C GLN A 103 4.79 -7.27 0.17
N LEU A 104 4.80 -5.95 0.43
CA LEU A 104 4.34 -4.94 -0.51
C LEU A 104 5.52 -4.03 -0.81
N ASP A 105 5.88 -3.90 -2.07
CA ASP A 105 6.94 -3.00 -2.48
C ASP A 105 6.58 -2.32 -3.79
N GLY A 106 7.24 -1.22 -4.04
CA GLY A 106 7.03 -0.51 -5.27
C GLY A 106 7.59 0.89 -5.25
N GLN A 107 7.40 1.55 -6.38
CA GLN A 107 7.69 2.95 -6.54
C GLN A 107 6.72 3.56 -7.55
N VAL A 108 6.40 4.82 -7.35
CA VAL A 108 5.56 5.60 -8.25
C VAL A 108 6.27 6.90 -8.53
N GLN A 109 6.36 7.26 -9.79
CA GLN A 109 6.91 8.52 -10.25
C GLN A 109 5.84 9.34 -10.93
N VAL A 110 5.81 10.64 -10.61
CA VAL A 110 5.00 11.61 -11.32
C VAL A 110 5.97 12.61 -11.95
N THR A 111 6.02 12.64 -13.26
CA THR A 111 6.78 13.65 -13.99
C THR A 111 5.86 14.82 -14.30
N ASP A 112 6.41 16.02 -14.30
CA ASP A 112 5.68 17.26 -14.51
C ASP A 112 4.48 17.37 -13.53
N PRO A 113 4.73 17.38 -12.19
CA PRO A 113 3.67 17.32 -11.21
C PRO A 113 2.75 18.53 -11.19
N GLN A 114 3.17 19.63 -11.75
CA GLN A 114 2.35 20.84 -11.91
C GLN A 114 1.65 20.94 -13.26
N GLY A 115 2.00 20.06 -14.21
CA GLY A 115 1.46 20.06 -15.56
C GLY A 115 0.76 18.75 -15.92
N ARG A 116 1.39 17.95 -16.78
CA ARG A 116 0.81 16.71 -17.32
C ARG A 116 0.60 15.62 -16.30
N ARG A 117 1.41 15.59 -15.23
CA ARG A 117 1.33 14.59 -14.16
C ARG A 117 1.39 13.16 -14.69
N ASN A 118 2.38 12.89 -15.53
CA ASN A 118 2.56 11.55 -16.10
C ASN A 118 2.98 10.57 -15.02
N LEU A 119 2.34 9.40 -15.03
CA LEU A 119 2.61 8.34 -14.08
C LEU A 119 3.53 7.29 -14.67
N SER A 120 4.45 6.79 -13.86
CA SER A 120 5.22 5.59 -14.13
C SER A 120 5.53 4.89 -12.81
N GLY A 121 5.97 3.66 -12.88
CA GLY A 121 6.37 2.93 -11.70
C GLY A 121 5.80 1.53 -11.67
N ASN A 122 5.97 0.88 -10.53
CA ASN A 122 5.51 -0.48 -10.32
C ASN A 122 4.98 -0.66 -8.90
N VAL A 123 4.04 -1.58 -8.76
CA VAL A 123 3.46 -2.00 -7.50
C VAL A 123 3.50 -3.52 -7.45
N ASN A 124 4.13 -4.05 -6.42
CA ASN A 124 4.27 -5.48 -6.26
C ASN A 124 3.70 -5.91 -4.92
N ILE A 125 2.95 -7.00 -4.94
CA ILE A 125 2.46 -7.69 -3.75
C ILE A 125 2.95 -9.13 -3.86
N SER A 126 3.61 -9.60 -2.80
CA SER A 126 4.18 -10.94 -2.79
C SER A 126 3.60 -11.72 -1.63
N ASN A 127 2.89 -12.78 -1.96
CA ASN A 127 2.46 -13.80 -1.01
C ASN A 127 1.68 -13.24 0.19
N PHE A 128 0.77 -12.29 -0.06
CA PHE A 128 -0.07 -11.71 0.97
C PHE A 128 -1.20 -12.68 1.33
N SER A 129 -1.33 -13.01 2.62
CA SER A 129 -2.36 -13.91 3.10
C SER A 129 -3.65 -13.15 3.41
N LEU A 130 -4.75 -13.59 2.82
CA LEU A 130 -6.08 -13.04 3.10
C LEU A 130 -6.56 -13.36 4.52
N ALA A 131 -6.02 -14.39 5.15
CA ALA A 131 -6.39 -14.75 6.52
C ALA A 131 -6.12 -13.64 7.54
N MET A 132 -5.31 -12.64 7.18
CA MET A 132 -5.04 -11.49 8.02
C MET A 132 -6.29 -10.69 8.38
N ILE A 133 -7.31 -10.72 7.53
CA ILE A 133 -8.56 -9.99 7.76
C ILE A 133 -9.60 -10.79 8.57
N ASN A 134 -9.31 -12.05 8.92
CA ASN A 134 -10.25 -12.89 9.65
C ASN A 134 -10.76 -12.29 10.97
N PRO A 135 -9.96 -11.54 11.75
CA PRO A 135 -10.45 -10.96 13.00
C PRO A 135 -11.67 -10.04 12.87
N ILE A 136 -11.87 -9.43 11.69
CA ILE A 136 -13.03 -8.54 11.46
C ILE A 136 -14.29 -9.29 11.03
N PHE A 137 -14.18 -10.58 10.75
CA PHE A 137 -15.31 -11.40 10.33
C PHE A 137 -16.09 -11.91 11.54
N ALA A 138 -17.38 -12.13 11.34
CA ALA A 138 -18.23 -12.75 12.32
C ALA A 138 -17.86 -14.23 12.51
N ARG A 139 -18.33 -14.81 13.61
CA ARG A 139 -18.08 -16.22 13.89
C ARG A 139 -18.63 -17.09 12.76
N GLY A 140 -17.81 -18.02 12.27
CA GLY A 140 -18.15 -18.89 11.14
C GLY A 140 -17.83 -18.30 9.77
N GLU A 141 -17.37 -17.04 9.73
CA GLU A 141 -16.90 -16.42 8.52
C GLU A 141 -15.38 -16.45 8.47
N LYS A 142 -14.81 -16.68 7.31
CA LYS A 142 -13.35 -16.68 7.14
C LYS A 142 -12.96 -16.35 5.71
N ALA A 143 -11.74 -15.87 5.55
CA ALA A 143 -11.08 -15.74 4.26
C ALA A 143 -9.74 -16.46 4.31
N GLU A 144 -9.41 -17.17 3.24
CA GLU A 144 -8.13 -17.82 3.02
C GLU A 144 -7.67 -17.53 1.60
N GLY A 145 -6.38 -17.68 1.36
CA GLY A 145 -5.80 -17.49 0.05
C GLY A 145 -4.58 -16.60 0.09
N ARG A 146 -3.87 -16.61 -1.01
CA ARG A 146 -2.65 -15.80 -1.21
C ARG A 146 -2.82 -14.89 -2.40
N LEU A 147 -2.45 -13.63 -2.20
CA LEU A 147 -2.47 -12.60 -3.23
C LEU A 147 -1.05 -12.30 -3.68
N ASN A 148 -0.83 -12.36 -4.99
CA ASN A 148 0.38 -11.93 -5.65
C ASN A 148 0.01 -10.95 -6.77
N ALA A 149 0.77 -9.89 -6.92
CA ALA A 149 0.54 -8.91 -7.97
C ALA A 149 1.87 -8.33 -8.45
N ARG A 150 1.96 -8.13 -9.75
CA ARG A 150 3.06 -7.45 -10.42
C ARG A 150 2.43 -6.46 -11.38
N LEU A 151 2.40 -5.20 -10.99
CA LEU A 151 1.70 -4.16 -11.75
C LEU A 151 2.66 -3.05 -12.13
N ARG A 152 2.50 -2.54 -13.32
CA ARG A 152 3.19 -1.35 -13.82
C ARG A 152 2.17 -0.24 -14.01
N LEU A 153 2.55 0.96 -13.63
CA LEU A 153 1.75 2.17 -13.78
C LEU A 153 2.13 2.92 -15.05
N GLY A 154 1.15 3.50 -15.69
CA GLY A 154 1.31 4.39 -16.82
C GLY A 154 0.21 5.44 -16.84
N GLY A 155 0.09 6.12 -17.98
CA GLY A 155 -0.89 7.18 -18.13
C GLY A 155 -0.53 8.43 -17.34
N ASN A 156 -1.53 9.07 -16.76
CA ASN A 156 -1.36 10.26 -15.91
C ASN A 156 -2.28 10.19 -14.70
N VAL A 157 -2.16 11.16 -13.79
CA VAL A 157 -2.94 11.17 -12.54
C VAL A 157 -4.44 11.26 -12.80
N LYS A 158 -4.87 11.92 -13.87
CA LYS A 158 -6.29 12.00 -14.25
C LYS A 158 -6.82 10.70 -14.83
N SER A 159 -6.00 10.00 -15.60
CA SER A 159 -6.36 8.77 -16.29
C SER A 159 -5.26 7.74 -16.07
N PRO A 160 -5.15 7.18 -14.88
CA PRO A 160 -4.11 6.19 -14.61
C PRO A 160 -4.36 4.90 -15.38
N GLN A 161 -3.28 4.26 -15.78
CA GLN A 161 -3.29 2.99 -16.47
C GLN A 161 -2.49 1.97 -15.69
N LEU A 162 -2.99 0.74 -15.65
CA LEU A 162 -2.34 -0.39 -15.01
C LEU A 162 -2.01 -1.46 -16.05
N PHE A 163 -0.84 -2.05 -15.91
CA PHE A 163 -0.40 -3.16 -16.75
C PHE A 163 0.16 -4.25 -15.86
N GLY A 164 -0.18 -5.49 -16.17
CA GLY A 164 0.36 -6.62 -15.43
C GLY A 164 -0.71 -7.56 -14.92
N GLN A 165 -0.39 -8.29 -13.88
CA GLN A 165 -1.24 -9.37 -13.40
C GLN A 165 -1.36 -9.38 -11.88
N MET A 166 -2.55 -9.75 -11.42
CA MET A 166 -2.85 -10.05 -10.03
C MET A 166 -3.40 -11.47 -9.96
N GLN A 167 -2.94 -12.25 -8.99
CA GLN A 167 -3.37 -13.63 -8.81
C GLN A 167 -3.80 -13.88 -7.37
N LEU A 168 -4.93 -14.56 -7.23
CA LEU A 168 -5.41 -15.11 -5.97
C LEU A 168 -5.34 -16.64 -6.05
N SER A 169 -4.54 -17.24 -5.17
CA SER A 169 -4.32 -18.68 -5.11
C SER A 169 -4.93 -19.26 -3.85
N GLY A 170 -5.66 -20.36 -4.01
CA GLY A 170 -6.29 -21.04 -2.88
C GLY A 170 -7.32 -20.17 -2.17
N VAL A 171 -7.99 -19.27 -2.89
CA VAL A 171 -8.96 -18.36 -2.30
C VAL A 171 -10.21 -19.13 -1.86
N ASP A 172 -10.55 -18.98 -0.60
CA ASP A 172 -11.70 -19.61 0.02
C ASP A 172 -12.32 -18.62 1.01
N ILE A 173 -13.50 -18.13 0.67
CA ILE A 173 -14.23 -17.15 1.46
C ILE A 173 -15.54 -17.78 1.89
N ASP A 174 -15.72 -17.95 3.19
CA ASP A 174 -16.93 -18.50 3.78
C ASP A 174 -17.61 -17.45 4.64
N GLY A 175 -18.94 -17.42 4.57
CA GLY A 175 -19.75 -16.50 5.37
C GLY A 175 -21.19 -16.51 4.92
N ASN A 176 -22.05 -15.95 5.75
CA ASN A 176 -23.50 -15.86 5.46
C ASN A 176 -23.80 -14.98 4.26
N PHE A 177 -22.87 -14.13 3.87
CA PHE A 177 -22.98 -13.26 2.70
C PHE A 177 -22.67 -13.99 1.38
N MET A 178 -22.07 -15.20 1.46
CA MET A 178 -21.72 -15.97 0.27
C MET A 178 -22.93 -16.78 -0.21
N PRO A 179 -23.26 -16.73 -1.51
CA PRO A 179 -24.42 -17.45 -2.05
C PRO A 179 -24.16 -18.96 -2.23
N PHE A 180 -22.95 -19.43 -2.00
CA PHE A 180 -22.55 -20.83 -2.16
C PHE A 180 -21.39 -21.17 -1.22
N ASP A 181 -21.17 -22.46 -0.98
CA ASP A 181 -20.01 -22.95 -0.24
C ASP A 181 -18.78 -22.97 -1.16
N MET A 182 -17.88 -22.02 -0.96
CA MET A 182 -16.66 -21.92 -1.74
C MET A 182 -15.61 -22.93 -1.25
N GLN A 183 -14.95 -23.56 -2.18
CA GLN A 183 -13.74 -24.35 -1.94
C GLN A 183 -12.53 -23.61 -2.49
N PRO A 184 -11.30 -23.98 -2.10
CA PRO A 184 -10.11 -23.27 -2.59
C PRO A 184 -10.11 -23.10 -4.10
N SER A 185 -9.98 -21.87 -4.55
CA SER A 185 -10.17 -21.46 -5.94
C SER A 185 -8.98 -20.65 -6.43
N GLN A 186 -8.86 -20.51 -7.75
CA GLN A 186 -7.78 -19.77 -8.40
C GLN A 186 -8.39 -18.66 -9.25
N LEU A 187 -7.95 -17.44 -9.02
CA LEU A 187 -8.40 -16.28 -9.78
C LEU A 187 -7.18 -15.50 -10.28
N ALA A 188 -7.25 -15.01 -11.49
CA ALA A 188 -6.25 -14.13 -12.06
C ALA A 188 -6.93 -12.94 -12.74
N MET A 189 -6.37 -11.76 -12.51
CA MET A 189 -6.81 -10.54 -13.17
C MET A 189 -5.65 -9.99 -13.97
N ASN A 190 -5.87 -9.75 -15.26
CA ASN A 190 -4.89 -9.17 -16.16
C ASN A 190 -5.30 -7.73 -16.48
N PHE A 191 -4.34 -6.83 -16.38
CA PHE A 191 -4.54 -5.41 -16.63
C PHE A 191 -3.79 -5.00 -17.89
N ASN A 192 -4.43 -4.25 -18.76
CA ASN A 192 -3.85 -3.71 -19.99
C ASN A 192 -4.36 -2.28 -20.22
N GLY A 193 -3.76 -1.35 -19.49
CA GLY A 193 -4.14 0.07 -19.55
C GLY A 193 -5.40 0.34 -18.72
N THR A 194 -6.49 0.66 -19.41
CA THR A 194 -7.80 0.90 -18.78
C THR A 194 -8.70 -0.33 -18.80
N ARG A 195 -8.23 -1.42 -19.40
CA ARG A 195 -8.97 -2.67 -19.50
C ARG A 195 -8.45 -3.70 -18.52
N SER A 196 -9.34 -4.52 -18.03
CA SER A 196 -8.99 -5.65 -17.19
C SER A 196 -9.81 -6.88 -17.59
N THR A 197 -9.21 -8.04 -17.43
CA THR A 197 -9.89 -9.33 -17.67
C THR A 197 -9.72 -10.20 -16.44
N LEU A 198 -10.78 -10.89 -16.07
CA LEU A 198 -10.78 -11.84 -14.97
C LEU A 198 -10.84 -13.26 -15.55
N GLN A 199 -9.95 -14.11 -15.06
CA GLN A 199 -9.87 -15.52 -15.43
C GLN A 199 -9.77 -16.36 -14.18
N GLY A 200 -10.24 -17.59 -14.25
CA GLY A 200 -10.04 -18.50 -13.16
C GLY A 200 -11.14 -19.52 -13.02
N THR A 201 -11.05 -20.30 -11.95
CA THR A 201 -11.99 -21.32 -11.60
C THR A 201 -12.39 -21.15 -10.15
N VAL A 202 -13.67 -20.97 -9.90
CA VAL A 202 -14.25 -20.97 -8.57
C VAL A 202 -14.77 -22.38 -8.30
N ASN A 203 -14.20 -23.02 -7.29
CA ASN A 203 -14.61 -24.34 -6.85
C ASN A 203 -15.68 -24.22 -5.76
N THR A 204 -16.71 -25.02 -5.86
CA THR A 204 -17.75 -25.14 -4.85
C THR A 204 -17.96 -26.61 -4.50
N ARG A 205 -18.68 -26.90 -3.43
CA ARG A 205 -19.03 -28.28 -3.09
C ARG A 205 -19.83 -28.98 -4.18
N GLN A 206 -20.54 -28.22 -5.00
CA GLN A 206 -21.45 -28.74 -6.02
C GLN A 206 -20.86 -28.74 -7.42
N GLY A 207 -19.67 -28.16 -7.62
CA GLY A 207 -19.05 -28.10 -8.93
C GLY A 207 -18.10 -26.95 -9.08
N GLN A 208 -17.83 -26.58 -10.34
CA GLN A 208 -16.89 -25.51 -10.70
C GLN A 208 -17.59 -24.44 -11.53
N ILE A 209 -17.18 -23.21 -11.31
CA ILE A 209 -17.58 -22.06 -12.12
C ILE A 209 -16.33 -21.56 -12.82
N ALA A 210 -16.32 -21.61 -14.15
CA ALA A 210 -15.23 -21.04 -14.95
C ALA A 210 -15.53 -19.56 -15.24
N LEU A 211 -14.49 -18.74 -15.12
CA LEU A 211 -14.57 -17.29 -15.36
C LEU A 211 -13.73 -16.90 -16.58
#